data_fde5bbe57b0cdbe4e47aab27d3233a0f
#
_entry.id   fde5bbe57b0cdbe4e47aab27d3233a0f
#
_cell.length_a   1.000
_cell.length_b   1.000
_cell.length_c   1.000
_cell.angle_alpha   90.00
_cell.angle_beta   90.00
_cell.angle_gamma   90.00
#
_symmetry.space_group_name_H-M   'P 1'
#
loop_
_entity.id
_entity.type
_entity.pdbx_description
1 polymer ?
#
loop_
_entity_poly.entity_id
_entity_poly.type
_entity_poly.pdbx_seq_one_letter_code
_entity_poly.pdbx_strand_id
1 'polypeptide(L)'
;MSLYSKKTQGVINFIDIKKTSVKVLYTFLLLFCMLAALVCFAPPLWVMLSSLKDIKEFFAVPPTIIPRSFQPQKIVETWNKLNFLKYYINSGIMIAGCVVTAVVFNGLAGYVLSILKPKGSRLVLYLILWSLMLPATTNLVPVLKNIAALKMTDSFVPLWLNYGAGAFNVMLFKSFFDALPISLIEAARIDGCSSLKIFYRIVLPLSKAVCMVVIIMTINAAWSDFLLPYLVLKNHDKYTVMVKIYDLANGNTPFPYDIRLLSLLYAIVPPAILFVFFQKYITQGISLTGIKG
;
A
#
# COMPACT_ATOMS: atom_id res chain seq x y z
N MET A 1 -8.98 -16.54 42.53
CA MET A 1 -9.09 -17.34 41.30
C MET A 1 -9.07 -16.44 40.03
N SER A 2 -8.19 -15.41 39.96
CA SER A 2 -8.20 -14.38 38.95
C SER A 2 -6.82 -14.06 38.33
N LEU A 3 -5.80 -14.89 38.53
CA LEU A 3 -4.43 -14.60 38.04
C LEU A 3 -3.97 -15.47 36.83
N TYR A 4 -4.82 -16.37 36.33
CA TYR A 4 -4.44 -17.32 35.26
C TYR A 4 -4.89 -16.92 33.85
N SER A 5 -5.67 -15.82 33.68
CA SER A 5 -6.35 -15.51 32.41
C SER A 5 -5.60 -14.58 31.46
N LYS A 6 -4.39 -14.07 31.77
CA LYS A 6 -3.72 -13.02 30.97
C LYS A 6 -2.44 -13.43 30.22
N LYS A 7 -2.05 -14.70 30.19
CA LYS A 7 -0.76 -15.15 29.60
C LYS A 7 -0.84 -16.19 28.48
N THR A 8 -1.98 -16.38 27.85
CA THR A 8 -2.12 -17.29 26.69
C THR A 8 -2.33 -16.52 25.40
N GLN A 9 -1.32 -15.77 24.96
CA GLN A 9 -1.31 -15.11 23.64
C GLN A 9 -0.11 -15.58 22.80
N GLY A 10 0.22 -16.84 22.80
CA GLY A 10 1.23 -17.42 21.92
C GLY A 10 0.82 -18.81 21.44
N VAL A 11 1.28 -19.22 20.28
CA VAL A 11 1.05 -20.55 19.68
C VAL A 11 1.59 -21.67 20.58
N ILE A 12 2.51 -21.36 21.50
CA ILE A 12 3.14 -22.30 22.42
C ILE A 12 2.73 -21.96 23.84
N ASN A 13 2.17 -22.95 24.58
CA ASN A 13 1.79 -22.77 25.96
C ASN A 13 3.05 -22.57 26.83
N PHE A 14 2.97 -21.65 27.82
CA PHE A 14 4.10 -21.36 28.75
C PHE A 14 4.65 -22.59 29.46
N ILE A 15 3.82 -23.63 29.72
CA ILE A 15 4.22 -24.89 30.33
C ILE A 15 5.11 -25.71 29.39
N ASP A 16 4.86 -25.66 28.08
CA ASP A 16 5.62 -26.41 27.07
C ASP A 16 7.00 -25.83 26.80
N ILE A 17 7.21 -24.52 27.00
CA ILE A 17 8.52 -23.86 26.85
C ILE A 17 9.59 -24.45 27.77
N LYS A 18 9.20 -25.11 28.85
CA LYS A 18 10.16 -25.77 29.78
C LYS A 18 10.75 -27.08 29.24
N LYS A 19 10.10 -27.72 28.27
CA LYS A 19 10.61 -28.96 27.64
C LYS A 19 11.80 -28.64 26.72
N THR A 20 12.87 -29.42 26.83
CA THR A 20 14.12 -29.25 26.07
C THR A 20 13.85 -29.27 24.57
N SER A 21 13.00 -30.17 24.08
CA SER A 21 12.61 -30.30 22.68
C SER A 21 11.91 -29.00 22.14
N VAL A 22 11.06 -28.40 22.97
CA VAL A 22 10.37 -27.15 22.61
C VAL A 22 11.32 -25.96 22.60
N LYS A 23 12.28 -25.93 23.53
CA LYS A 23 13.35 -24.90 23.53
C LYS A 23 14.21 -24.97 22.24
N VAL A 24 14.62 -26.18 21.86
CA VAL A 24 15.40 -26.37 20.62
C VAL A 24 14.62 -25.94 19.43
N LEU A 25 13.35 -26.34 19.30
CA LEU A 25 12.48 -25.90 18.21
C LEU A 25 12.31 -24.35 18.17
N TYR A 26 12.07 -23.75 19.34
CA TYR A 26 11.93 -22.30 19.46
C TYR A 26 13.22 -21.57 19.05
N THR A 27 14.39 -22.04 19.52
CA THR A 27 15.68 -21.48 19.15
C THR A 27 15.93 -21.60 17.64
N PHE A 28 15.61 -22.76 17.06
CA PHE A 28 15.72 -22.96 15.61
C PHE A 28 14.81 -21.99 14.83
N LEU A 29 13.53 -21.87 15.22
CA LEU A 29 12.61 -20.92 14.59
C LEU A 29 13.08 -19.49 14.74
N LEU A 30 13.61 -19.11 15.90
CA LEU A 30 14.13 -17.77 16.12
C LEU A 30 15.34 -17.48 15.24
N LEU A 31 16.28 -18.42 15.15
CA LEU A 31 17.45 -18.31 14.27
C LEU A 31 17.03 -18.23 12.80
N PHE A 32 16.06 -19.06 12.40
CA PHE A 32 15.50 -19.03 11.06
C PHE A 32 14.85 -17.67 10.74
N CYS A 33 14.03 -17.13 11.66
CA CYS A 33 13.42 -15.80 11.49
C CYS A 33 14.46 -14.69 11.45
N MET A 34 15.52 -14.75 12.28
CA MET A 34 16.61 -13.78 12.22
C MET A 34 17.36 -13.85 10.90
N LEU A 35 17.66 -15.05 10.41
CA LEU A 35 18.32 -15.23 9.11
C LEU A 35 17.45 -14.71 7.97
N ALA A 36 16.16 -15.05 7.97
CA ALA A 36 15.21 -14.53 6.99
C ALA A 36 15.14 -12.98 7.03
N ALA A 37 15.10 -12.38 8.21
CA ALA A 37 15.14 -10.93 8.37
C ALA A 37 16.42 -10.33 7.79
N LEU A 38 17.60 -10.90 8.09
CA LEU A 38 18.88 -10.45 7.54
C LEU A 38 18.88 -10.50 6.00
N VAL A 39 18.40 -11.59 5.41
CA VAL A 39 18.30 -11.74 3.95
C VAL A 39 17.37 -10.69 3.35
N CYS A 40 16.22 -10.41 3.99
CA CYS A 40 15.28 -9.38 3.52
C CYS A 40 15.86 -7.95 3.65
N PHE A 41 16.64 -7.67 4.70
CA PHE A 41 17.25 -6.36 4.89
C PHE A 41 18.53 -6.13 4.08
N ALA A 42 19.18 -7.20 3.62
CA ALA A 42 20.45 -7.09 2.88
C ALA A 42 20.36 -6.22 1.61
N PRO A 43 19.34 -6.37 0.71
CA PRO A 43 19.25 -5.52 -0.48
C PRO A 43 19.05 -4.03 -0.18
N PRO A 44 18.09 -3.61 0.69
CA PRO A 44 17.95 -2.20 1.07
C PRO A 44 19.22 -1.62 1.72
N LEU A 45 19.85 -2.39 2.59
CA LEU A 45 21.11 -1.98 3.23
C LEU A 45 22.24 -1.82 2.22
N TRP A 46 22.35 -2.76 1.26
CA TRP A 46 23.30 -2.66 0.16
C TRP A 46 23.08 -1.39 -0.68
N VAL A 47 21.84 -1.08 -1.06
CA VAL A 47 21.51 0.14 -1.80
C VAL A 47 21.93 1.37 -1.00
N MET A 48 21.61 1.41 0.30
CA MET A 48 21.96 2.53 1.18
C MET A 48 23.47 2.71 1.27
N LEU A 49 24.23 1.66 1.55
CA LEU A 49 25.69 1.74 1.66
C LEU A 49 26.34 2.08 0.31
N SER A 50 25.85 1.49 -0.78
CA SER A 50 26.39 1.72 -2.12
C SER A 50 26.10 3.11 -2.66
N SER A 51 24.96 3.72 -2.29
CA SER A 51 24.62 5.09 -2.70
C SER A 51 25.55 6.15 -2.09
N LEU A 52 26.20 5.84 -0.97
CA LEU A 52 27.07 6.75 -0.24
C LEU A 52 28.55 6.58 -0.55
N LYS A 53 28.90 5.64 -1.46
CA LYS A 53 30.27 5.43 -1.95
C LYS A 53 30.66 6.45 -3.01
N ASP A 54 31.98 6.63 -3.19
CA ASP A 54 32.50 7.23 -4.41
C ASP A 54 32.16 6.36 -5.62
N ILE A 55 31.91 6.97 -6.79
CA ILE A 55 31.54 6.23 -8.00
C ILE A 55 32.66 5.28 -8.45
N LYS A 56 33.92 5.64 -8.23
CA LYS A 56 35.06 4.78 -8.55
C LYS A 56 35.12 3.57 -7.64
N GLU A 57 34.79 3.75 -6.35
CA GLU A 57 34.71 2.67 -5.39
C GLU A 57 33.54 1.71 -5.70
N PHE A 58 32.40 2.24 -6.21
CA PHE A 58 31.27 1.41 -6.60
C PHE A 58 31.64 0.38 -7.68
N PHE A 59 32.51 0.76 -8.64
CA PHE A 59 33.00 -0.12 -9.72
C PHE A 59 34.28 -0.86 -9.37
N ALA A 60 34.80 -0.76 -8.14
CA ALA A 60 36.03 -1.47 -7.74
C ALA A 60 35.83 -2.99 -7.71
N VAL A 61 36.85 -3.72 -8.12
CA VAL A 61 36.91 -5.19 -8.07
C VAL A 61 38.04 -5.60 -7.16
N PRO A 62 37.77 -6.38 -6.10
CA PRO A 62 36.50 -6.89 -5.63
C PRO A 62 35.59 -5.78 -5.04
N PRO A 63 34.23 -5.95 -5.08
CA PRO A 63 33.32 -4.95 -4.55
C PRO A 63 33.45 -4.84 -3.02
N THR A 64 33.51 -3.61 -2.53
CA THR A 64 33.53 -3.34 -1.08
C THR A 64 32.11 -3.40 -0.53
N ILE A 65 31.89 -3.98 0.66
CA ILE A 65 30.59 -3.96 1.34
C ILE A 65 30.41 -2.61 2.04
N ILE A 66 31.40 -2.22 2.84
CA ILE A 66 31.41 -0.98 3.61
C ILE A 66 32.14 0.10 2.80
N PRO A 67 31.56 1.32 2.68
CA PRO A 67 32.22 2.44 2.01
C PRO A 67 33.59 2.75 2.63
N ARG A 68 34.62 2.87 1.82
CA ARG A 68 35.93 3.40 2.24
C ARG A 68 35.88 4.92 2.37
N SER A 69 35.12 5.55 1.48
CA SER A 69 34.84 6.99 1.48
C SER A 69 33.35 7.19 1.67
N PHE A 70 32.95 7.56 2.88
CA PHE A 70 31.55 7.83 3.23
C PHE A 70 31.19 9.28 2.87
N GLN A 71 30.26 9.48 1.93
CA GLN A 71 29.90 10.79 1.38
C GLN A 71 28.42 11.12 1.64
N PRO A 72 28.01 11.43 2.88
CA PRO A 72 26.59 11.69 3.22
C PRO A 72 26.05 12.98 2.59
N GLN A 73 26.93 13.95 2.25
CA GLN A 73 26.57 15.18 1.56
C GLN A 73 25.88 14.92 0.20
N LYS A 74 26.19 13.81 -0.46
CA LYS A 74 25.53 13.41 -1.72
C LYS A 74 24.01 13.29 -1.59
N ILE A 75 23.50 12.96 -0.40
CA ILE A 75 22.05 12.87 -0.16
C ILE A 75 21.42 14.24 -0.43
N VAL A 76 21.94 15.30 0.19
CA VAL A 76 21.38 16.65 0.04
C VAL A 76 21.63 17.22 -1.35
N GLU A 77 22.82 17.02 -1.88
CA GLU A 77 23.19 17.48 -3.22
C GLU A 77 22.31 16.87 -4.31
N THR A 78 22.12 15.55 -4.29
CA THR A 78 21.29 14.84 -5.28
C THR A 78 19.81 15.22 -5.12
N TRP A 79 19.32 15.36 -3.88
CA TRP A 79 17.97 15.82 -3.61
C TRP A 79 17.70 17.19 -4.25
N ASN A 80 18.59 18.15 -4.03
CA ASN A 80 18.46 19.50 -4.58
C ASN A 80 18.65 19.52 -6.10
N LYS A 81 19.67 18.81 -6.61
CA LYS A 81 19.97 18.73 -8.05
C LYS A 81 18.81 18.17 -8.86
N LEU A 82 18.10 17.17 -8.33
CA LEU A 82 16.95 16.55 -8.99
C LEU A 82 15.63 17.22 -8.64
N ASN A 83 15.63 18.22 -7.72
CA ASN A 83 14.41 18.83 -7.18
C ASN A 83 13.40 17.77 -6.69
N PHE A 84 13.87 16.83 -5.87
CA PHE A 84 13.11 15.65 -5.48
C PHE A 84 11.83 15.97 -4.70
N LEU A 85 11.82 17.12 -4.00
CA LEU A 85 10.64 17.61 -3.27
C LEU A 85 9.39 17.71 -4.16
N LYS A 86 9.55 18.13 -5.41
CA LYS A 86 8.47 18.23 -6.39
C LYS A 86 7.80 16.88 -6.64
N TYR A 87 8.59 15.84 -6.84
CA TYR A 87 8.08 14.48 -7.08
C TYR A 87 7.40 13.89 -5.85
N TYR A 88 7.87 14.25 -4.65
CA TYR A 88 7.20 13.87 -3.40
C TYR A 88 5.83 14.55 -3.26
N ILE A 89 5.74 15.84 -3.56
CA ILE A 89 4.46 16.57 -3.56
C ILE A 89 3.50 15.93 -4.58
N ASN A 90 3.95 15.64 -5.80
CA ASN A 90 3.15 14.98 -6.82
C ASN A 90 2.66 13.60 -6.36
N SER A 91 3.54 12.79 -5.76
CA SER A 91 3.17 11.51 -5.16
C SER A 91 2.14 11.68 -4.04
N GLY A 92 2.32 12.68 -3.19
CA GLY A 92 1.36 13.00 -2.12
C GLY A 92 -0.03 13.36 -2.68
N ILE A 93 -0.09 14.22 -3.70
CA ILE A 93 -1.34 14.60 -4.38
C ILE A 93 -1.99 13.38 -5.04
N MET A 94 -1.20 12.56 -5.75
CA MET A 94 -1.70 11.34 -6.37
C MET A 94 -2.29 10.40 -5.33
N ILE A 95 -1.56 10.10 -4.26
CA ILE A 95 -1.98 9.19 -3.19
C ILE A 95 -3.23 9.72 -2.48
N ALA A 96 -3.27 11.01 -2.14
CA ALA A 96 -4.42 11.59 -1.47
C ALA A 96 -5.72 11.41 -2.30
N GLY A 97 -5.67 11.68 -3.59
CA GLY A 97 -6.79 11.46 -4.50
C GLY A 97 -7.16 9.97 -4.62
N CYS A 98 -6.16 9.07 -4.74
CA CYS A 98 -6.38 7.62 -4.78
C CYS A 98 -7.08 7.12 -3.49
N VAL A 99 -6.65 7.61 -2.32
CA VAL A 99 -7.26 7.24 -1.03
C VAL A 99 -8.69 7.71 -0.94
N VAL A 100 -8.95 8.97 -1.29
CA VAL A 100 -10.32 9.52 -1.27
C VAL A 100 -11.24 8.72 -2.19
N THR A 101 -10.84 8.48 -3.43
CA THR A 101 -11.66 7.72 -4.39
C THR A 101 -11.80 6.26 -3.97
N ALA A 102 -10.75 5.63 -3.44
CA ALA A 102 -10.81 4.25 -2.97
C ALA A 102 -11.80 4.09 -1.79
N VAL A 103 -11.77 4.98 -0.82
CA VAL A 103 -12.68 4.92 0.34
C VAL A 103 -14.11 5.27 -0.06
N VAL A 104 -14.30 6.36 -0.81
CA VAL A 104 -15.64 6.87 -1.13
C VAL A 104 -16.34 5.98 -2.14
N PHE A 105 -15.72 5.70 -3.30
CA PHE A 105 -16.42 4.98 -4.37
C PHE A 105 -16.53 3.48 -4.09
N ASN A 106 -15.45 2.84 -3.62
CA ASN A 106 -15.56 1.42 -3.25
C ASN A 106 -16.42 1.24 -2.00
N GLY A 107 -16.39 2.18 -1.04
CA GLY A 107 -17.27 2.18 0.12
C GLY A 107 -18.75 2.33 -0.26
N LEU A 108 -19.08 3.28 -1.15
CA LEU A 108 -20.44 3.43 -1.67
C LEU A 108 -20.91 2.19 -2.42
N ALA A 109 -20.07 1.61 -3.29
CA ALA A 109 -20.40 0.37 -3.99
C ALA A 109 -20.64 -0.79 -3.01
N GLY A 110 -19.77 -0.96 -2.00
CA GLY A 110 -19.95 -1.93 -0.93
C GLY A 110 -21.24 -1.70 -0.14
N TYR A 111 -21.58 -0.45 0.17
CA TYR A 111 -22.82 -0.06 0.85
C TYR A 111 -24.07 -0.41 0.03
N VAL A 112 -24.07 -0.10 -1.25
CA VAL A 112 -25.16 -0.45 -2.17
C VAL A 112 -25.37 -1.96 -2.22
N LEU A 113 -24.28 -2.73 -2.35
CA LEU A 113 -24.35 -4.19 -2.48
C LEU A 113 -24.69 -4.90 -1.17
N SER A 114 -24.35 -4.32 -0.03
CA SER A 114 -24.56 -4.92 1.29
C SER A 114 -25.90 -4.51 1.91
N ILE A 115 -26.21 -3.22 1.92
CA ILE A 115 -27.30 -2.65 2.71
C ILE A 115 -28.53 -2.28 1.86
N LEU A 116 -28.33 -1.62 0.71
CA LEU A 116 -29.44 -1.19 -0.13
C LEU A 116 -30.01 -2.33 -0.98
N LYS A 117 -29.18 -3.20 -1.49
CA LYS A 117 -29.52 -4.41 -2.27
C LYS A 117 -30.57 -4.17 -3.36
N PRO A 118 -30.39 -3.18 -4.28
CA PRO A 118 -31.35 -2.92 -5.33
C PRO A 118 -31.50 -4.14 -6.26
N LYS A 119 -32.57 -4.16 -7.05
CA LYS A 119 -32.76 -5.19 -8.09
C LYS A 119 -31.54 -5.24 -9.00
N GLY A 120 -31.00 -6.43 -9.25
CA GLY A 120 -29.77 -6.62 -10.04
C GLY A 120 -28.45 -6.56 -9.26
N SER A 121 -28.45 -6.24 -7.96
CA SER A 121 -27.22 -6.19 -7.14
C SER A 121 -26.42 -7.50 -7.16
N ARG A 122 -27.10 -8.67 -7.26
CA ARG A 122 -26.43 -9.98 -7.40
C ARG A 122 -25.63 -10.10 -8.69
N LEU A 123 -26.19 -9.61 -9.81
CA LEU A 123 -25.47 -9.62 -11.09
C LEU A 123 -24.22 -8.75 -11.01
N VAL A 124 -24.38 -7.52 -10.47
CA VAL A 124 -23.22 -6.61 -10.27
C VAL A 124 -22.18 -7.25 -9.37
N LEU A 125 -22.58 -7.91 -8.29
CA LEU A 125 -21.66 -8.62 -7.41
C LEU A 125 -20.89 -9.72 -8.16
N TYR A 126 -21.56 -10.53 -8.99
CA TYR A 126 -20.88 -11.56 -9.78
C TYR A 126 -19.90 -10.95 -10.81
N LEU A 127 -20.26 -9.84 -11.45
CA LEU A 127 -19.35 -9.13 -12.37
C LEU A 127 -18.10 -8.62 -11.65
N ILE A 128 -18.26 -8.08 -10.43
CA ILE A 128 -17.13 -7.67 -9.59
C ILE A 128 -16.26 -8.88 -9.22
N LEU A 129 -16.85 -10.00 -8.83
CA LEU A 129 -16.11 -11.22 -8.50
C LEU A 129 -15.36 -11.77 -9.73
N TRP A 130 -15.99 -11.76 -10.91
CA TRP A 130 -15.33 -12.17 -12.15
C TRP A 130 -14.16 -11.25 -12.51
N SER A 131 -14.29 -9.95 -12.27
CA SER A 131 -13.20 -9.01 -12.52
C SER A 131 -11.94 -9.30 -11.68
N LEU A 132 -12.09 -9.90 -10.49
CA LEU A 132 -10.94 -10.32 -9.66
C LEU A 132 -10.15 -11.51 -10.26
N MET A 133 -10.76 -12.27 -11.16
CA MET A 133 -10.10 -13.39 -11.83
C MET A 133 -9.24 -12.93 -13.02
N LEU A 134 -9.43 -11.69 -13.49
CA LEU A 134 -8.67 -11.15 -14.61
C LEU A 134 -7.33 -10.59 -14.11
N PRO A 135 -6.21 -10.92 -14.74
CA PRO A 135 -4.93 -10.28 -14.42
C PRO A 135 -5.00 -8.77 -14.61
N ALA A 136 -4.50 -8.01 -13.66
CA ALA A 136 -4.53 -6.53 -13.70
C ALA A 136 -3.87 -5.95 -14.96
N THR A 137 -2.85 -6.64 -15.48
CA THR A 137 -2.12 -6.23 -16.70
C THR A 137 -2.96 -6.28 -17.97
N THR A 138 -3.99 -7.12 -18.05
CA THR A 138 -4.87 -7.21 -19.22
C THR A 138 -5.73 -5.97 -19.43
N ASN A 139 -6.00 -5.24 -18.36
CA ASN A 139 -6.82 -4.03 -18.38
C ASN A 139 -6.04 -2.77 -18.80
N LEU A 140 -4.71 -2.83 -18.86
CA LEU A 140 -3.87 -1.66 -19.09
C LEU A 140 -4.18 -0.96 -20.41
N VAL A 141 -4.25 -1.70 -21.50
CA VAL A 141 -4.52 -1.14 -22.83
C VAL A 141 -5.93 -0.54 -22.96
N PRO A 142 -7.01 -1.22 -22.53
CA PRO A 142 -8.35 -0.65 -22.49
C PRO A 142 -8.43 0.61 -21.63
N VAL A 143 -7.81 0.64 -20.45
CA VAL A 143 -7.79 1.80 -19.56
C VAL A 143 -7.11 2.99 -20.23
N LEU A 144 -5.94 2.79 -20.86
CA LEU A 144 -5.24 3.86 -21.58
C LEU A 144 -6.04 4.39 -22.77
N LYS A 145 -6.72 3.54 -23.53
CA LYS A 145 -7.62 3.97 -24.62
C LYS A 145 -8.76 4.83 -24.09
N ASN A 146 -9.37 4.44 -22.98
CA ASN A 146 -10.43 5.24 -22.35
C ASN A 146 -9.92 6.59 -21.85
N ILE A 147 -8.75 6.61 -21.19
CA ILE A 147 -8.12 7.87 -20.73
C ILE A 147 -7.86 8.80 -21.90
N ALA A 148 -7.34 8.29 -23.01
CA ALA A 148 -7.10 9.06 -24.22
C ALA A 148 -8.39 9.57 -24.87
N ALA A 149 -9.41 8.72 -24.99
CA ALA A 149 -10.71 9.09 -25.55
C ALA A 149 -11.42 10.18 -24.73
N LEU A 150 -11.27 10.14 -23.40
CA LEU A 150 -11.81 11.14 -22.46
C LEU A 150 -10.92 12.39 -22.36
N LYS A 151 -9.81 12.48 -23.11
CA LYS A 151 -8.84 13.59 -23.08
C LYS A 151 -8.28 13.86 -21.67
N MET A 152 -8.11 12.82 -20.85
CA MET A 152 -7.63 12.91 -19.49
C MET A 152 -6.14 12.55 -19.35
N THR A 153 -5.40 12.50 -20.46
CA THR A 153 -3.95 12.33 -20.45
C THR A 153 -3.28 13.51 -19.74
N ASP A 154 -2.11 13.25 -19.15
CA ASP A 154 -1.34 14.22 -18.37
C ASP A 154 -2.10 14.82 -17.17
N SER A 155 -2.92 13.99 -16.51
CA SER A 155 -3.71 14.34 -15.33
C SER A 155 -3.64 13.24 -14.27
N PHE A 156 -3.77 13.61 -12.99
CA PHE A 156 -3.90 12.66 -11.89
C PHE A 156 -5.30 12.05 -11.78
N VAL A 157 -6.32 12.70 -12.36
CA VAL A 157 -7.72 12.28 -12.24
C VAL A 157 -7.97 10.83 -12.65
N PRO A 158 -7.49 10.35 -13.83
CA PRO A 158 -7.72 8.96 -14.22
C PRO A 158 -7.02 7.97 -13.28
N LEU A 159 -5.88 8.36 -12.67
CA LEU A 159 -5.20 7.55 -11.66
C LEU A 159 -6.06 7.42 -10.40
N TRP A 160 -6.67 8.51 -9.94
CA TRP A 160 -7.59 8.50 -8.80
C TRP A 160 -8.82 7.63 -9.08
N LEU A 161 -9.43 7.77 -10.24
CA LEU A 161 -10.63 6.99 -10.63
C LEU A 161 -10.32 5.50 -10.73
N ASN A 162 -9.13 5.12 -11.20
CA ASN A 162 -8.71 3.73 -11.26
C ASN A 162 -8.71 3.06 -9.87
N TYR A 163 -8.24 3.76 -8.83
CA TYR A 163 -8.29 3.28 -7.44
C TYR A 163 -9.71 3.30 -6.86
N GLY A 164 -10.59 4.16 -7.36
CA GLY A 164 -12.02 4.21 -7.00
C GLY A 164 -12.83 3.03 -7.54
N ALA A 165 -12.31 2.24 -8.47
CA ALA A 165 -12.96 1.07 -9.09
C ALA A 165 -12.31 -0.26 -8.66
N GLY A 166 -11.82 -0.36 -7.43
CA GLY A 166 -11.11 -1.52 -6.92
C GLY A 166 -12.05 -2.63 -6.46
N ALA A 167 -12.21 -3.69 -7.25
CA ALA A 167 -13.09 -4.82 -6.95
C ALA A 167 -12.81 -5.45 -5.56
N PHE A 168 -11.55 -5.64 -5.20
CA PHE A 168 -11.15 -6.15 -3.89
C PHE A 168 -11.61 -5.25 -2.75
N ASN A 169 -11.42 -3.93 -2.88
CA ASN A 169 -11.84 -2.96 -1.88
C ASN A 169 -13.37 -2.92 -1.72
N VAL A 170 -14.12 -3.03 -2.82
CA VAL A 170 -15.59 -3.14 -2.78
C VAL A 170 -16.01 -4.37 -1.98
N MET A 171 -15.39 -5.53 -2.23
CA MET A 171 -15.70 -6.77 -1.50
C MET A 171 -15.33 -6.68 -0.03
N LEU A 172 -14.22 -6.01 0.30
CA LEU A 172 -13.79 -5.80 1.67
C LEU A 172 -14.80 -4.93 2.44
N PHE A 173 -15.23 -3.81 1.85
CA PHE A 173 -16.28 -2.97 2.42
C PHE A 173 -17.61 -3.72 2.56
N LYS A 174 -18.04 -4.41 1.50
CA LYS A 174 -19.27 -5.20 1.53
C LYS A 174 -19.26 -6.23 2.65
N SER A 175 -18.21 -7.01 2.79
CA SER A 175 -18.09 -8.03 3.84
C SER A 175 -18.15 -7.42 5.24
N PHE A 176 -17.55 -6.26 5.44
CA PHE A 176 -17.61 -5.55 6.72
C PHE A 176 -19.03 -4.99 6.99
N PHE A 177 -19.65 -4.40 5.98
CA PHE A 177 -21.00 -3.85 6.12
C PHE A 177 -22.08 -4.91 6.31
N ASP A 178 -21.91 -6.12 5.77
CA ASP A 178 -22.80 -7.26 6.01
C ASP A 178 -22.83 -7.69 7.50
N ALA A 179 -21.75 -7.38 8.25
CA ALA A 179 -21.66 -7.68 9.68
C ALA A 179 -22.22 -6.56 10.59
N LEU A 180 -22.62 -5.41 10.04
CA LEU A 180 -23.19 -4.33 10.83
C LEU A 180 -24.62 -4.65 11.28
N PRO A 181 -25.02 -4.28 12.52
CA PRO A 181 -26.40 -4.45 12.99
C PRO A 181 -27.38 -3.64 12.11
N ILE A 182 -28.29 -4.34 11.44
CA ILE A 182 -29.25 -3.71 10.53
C ILE A 182 -30.20 -2.76 11.26
N SER A 183 -30.46 -3.01 12.55
CA SER A 183 -31.31 -2.18 13.41
C SER A 183 -30.87 -0.72 13.48
N LEU A 184 -29.58 -0.46 13.44
CA LEU A 184 -29.03 0.93 13.41
C LEU A 184 -29.42 1.66 12.13
N ILE A 185 -29.48 0.94 11.02
CA ILE A 185 -29.82 1.47 9.70
C ILE A 185 -31.33 1.72 9.60
N GLU A 186 -32.13 0.78 10.14
CA GLU A 186 -33.59 0.87 10.19
C GLU A 186 -34.04 2.04 11.07
N ALA A 187 -33.46 2.19 12.27
CA ALA A 187 -33.75 3.33 13.14
C ALA A 187 -33.47 4.67 12.44
N ALA A 188 -32.30 4.79 11.76
CA ALA A 188 -31.98 6.01 11.02
C ALA A 188 -32.94 6.28 9.85
N ARG A 189 -33.52 5.24 9.23
CA ARG A 189 -34.56 5.41 8.19
C ARG A 189 -35.85 5.90 8.77
N ILE A 190 -36.26 5.39 9.96
CA ILE A 190 -37.46 5.86 10.68
C ILE A 190 -37.26 7.33 11.04
N ASP A 191 -36.07 7.76 11.44
CA ASP A 191 -35.71 9.16 11.71
C ASP A 191 -35.65 10.03 10.44
N GLY A 192 -35.98 9.51 9.26
CA GLY A 192 -36.06 10.26 8.01
C GLY A 192 -34.67 10.53 7.37
N CYS A 193 -33.63 9.81 7.78
CA CYS A 193 -32.31 9.96 7.15
C CYS A 193 -32.27 9.40 5.73
N SER A 194 -31.75 10.18 4.77
CA SER A 194 -31.49 9.69 3.42
C SER A 194 -30.38 8.64 3.39
N SER A 195 -30.37 7.76 2.39
CA SER A 195 -29.38 6.68 2.26
C SER A 195 -27.95 7.20 2.26
N LEU A 196 -27.66 8.34 1.61
CA LEU A 196 -26.34 8.96 1.63
C LEU A 196 -25.98 9.49 3.02
N LYS A 197 -26.94 10.09 3.73
CA LYS A 197 -26.73 10.56 5.10
C LYS A 197 -26.41 9.40 6.05
N ILE A 198 -27.09 8.27 5.90
CA ILE A 198 -26.81 7.03 6.64
C ILE A 198 -25.41 6.54 6.33
N PHE A 199 -25.00 6.50 5.06
CA PHE A 199 -23.65 6.10 4.67
C PHE A 199 -22.58 6.95 5.36
N TYR A 200 -22.62 8.28 5.20
CA TYR A 200 -21.56 9.15 5.71
C TYR A 200 -21.57 9.36 7.22
N ARG A 201 -22.77 9.36 7.86
CA ARG A 201 -22.88 9.66 9.30
C ARG A 201 -22.91 8.44 10.20
N ILE A 202 -23.27 7.27 9.68
CA ILE A 202 -23.42 6.05 10.47
C ILE A 202 -22.49 4.96 9.99
N VAL A 203 -22.66 4.50 8.74
CA VAL A 203 -21.95 3.33 8.23
C VAL A 203 -20.44 3.57 8.16
N LEU A 204 -20.01 4.66 7.54
CA LEU A 204 -18.59 4.96 7.35
C LEU A 204 -17.85 5.19 8.69
N PRO A 205 -18.38 5.95 9.66
CA PRO A 205 -17.75 6.10 10.97
C PRO A 205 -17.72 4.81 11.80
N LEU A 206 -18.74 3.95 11.72
CA LEU A 206 -18.72 2.64 12.39
C LEU A 206 -17.71 1.69 11.75
N SER A 207 -17.31 1.94 10.51
CA SER A 207 -16.45 1.10 9.70
C SER A 207 -15.00 1.61 9.65
N LYS A 208 -14.55 2.37 10.66
CA LYS A 208 -13.17 2.92 10.71
C LYS A 208 -12.09 1.87 10.50
N ALA A 209 -12.30 0.65 11.02
CA ALA A 209 -11.32 -0.43 10.91
C ALA A 209 -11.08 -0.81 9.44
N VAL A 210 -12.13 -1.09 8.66
CA VAL A 210 -12.00 -1.43 7.25
C VAL A 210 -11.54 -0.23 6.41
N CYS A 211 -11.97 0.99 6.75
CA CYS A 211 -11.47 2.20 6.10
C CYS A 211 -9.95 2.32 6.25
N MET A 212 -9.40 2.11 7.46
CA MET A 212 -7.97 2.14 7.70
C MET A 212 -7.21 1.07 6.91
N VAL A 213 -7.75 -0.14 6.80
CA VAL A 213 -7.16 -1.19 5.96
C VAL A 213 -7.10 -0.75 4.50
N VAL A 214 -8.22 -0.27 3.94
CA VAL A 214 -8.27 0.22 2.55
C VAL A 214 -7.32 1.40 2.33
N ILE A 215 -7.25 2.34 3.26
CA ILE A 215 -6.33 3.48 3.21
C ILE A 215 -4.88 3.00 3.14
N ILE A 216 -4.46 2.13 4.06
CA ILE A 216 -3.08 1.64 4.12
C ILE A 216 -2.72 0.86 2.85
N MET A 217 -3.60 -0.03 2.40
CA MET A 217 -3.40 -0.79 1.16
C MET A 217 -3.30 0.14 -0.05
N THR A 218 -4.16 1.15 -0.14
CA THR A 218 -4.17 2.12 -1.25
C THR A 218 -2.92 2.98 -1.24
N ILE A 219 -2.47 3.48 -0.07
CA ILE A 219 -1.24 4.27 0.03
C ILE A 219 -0.05 3.43 -0.46
N ASN A 220 0.08 2.19 0.00
CA ASN A 220 1.19 1.32 -0.39
C ASN A 220 1.15 0.99 -1.90
N ALA A 221 -0.01 0.66 -2.44
CA ALA A 221 -0.18 0.37 -3.86
C ALA A 221 0.09 1.60 -4.74
N ALA A 222 -0.48 2.77 -4.40
CA ALA A 222 -0.31 4.01 -5.14
C ALA A 222 1.12 4.56 -5.05
N TRP A 223 1.81 4.39 -3.90
CA TRP A 223 3.21 4.75 -3.78
C TRP A 223 4.08 3.92 -4.74
N SER A 224 3.85 2.60 -4.82
CA SER A 224 4.65 1.67 -5.61
C SER A 224 4.30 1.65 -7.09
N ASP A 225 3.17 2.25 -7.48
CA ASP A 225 2.72 2.28 -8.88
C ASP A 225 3.57 3.25 -9.70
N PHE A 226 4.22 2.73 -10.72
CA PHE A 226 4.96 3.54 -11.69
C PHE A 226 4.41 3.40 -13.10
N LEU A 227 3.86 2.23 -13.45
CA LEU A 227 3.56 1.89 -14.84
C LEU A 227 2.40 2.73 -15.39
N LEU A 228 1.25 2.71 -14.72
CA LEU A 228 0.11 3.50 -15.19
C LEU A 228 0.39 5.00 -15.10
N PRO A 229 0.96 5.56 -14.01
CA PRO A 229 1.36 6.96 -13.97
C PRO A 229 2.36 7.35 -15.08
N TYR A 230 3.36 6.50 -15.37
CA TYR A 230 4.32 6.76 -16.45
C TYR A 230 3.68 6.85 -17.83
N LEU A 231 2.67 6.00 -18.09
CA LEU A 231 1.96 5.98 -19.37
C LEU A 231 0.96 7.13 -19.52
N VAL A 232 0.40 7.61 -18.41
CA VAL A 232 -0.61 8.69 -18.39
C VAL A 232 0.02 10.07 -18.32
N LEU A 233 1.01 10.27 -17.44
CA LEU A 233 1.66 11.56 -17.22
C LEU A 233 2.72 11.79 -18.32
N LYS A 234 2.54 12.83 -19.12
CA LYS A 234 3.46 13.18 -20.21
C LYS A 234 4.45 14.26 -19.82
N ASN A 235 4.04 15.18 -18.95
CA ASN A 235 4.88 16.24 -18.45
C ASN A 235 5.76 15.72 -17.31
N HIS A 236 7.10 15.84 -17.47
CA HIS A 236 8.09 15.47 -16.44
C HIS A 236 7.85 16.19 -15.10
N ASP A 237 7.23 17.38 -15.16
CA ASP A 237 6.90 18.15 -13.96
C ASP A 237 5.81 17.52 -13.09
N LYS A 238 5.03 16.62 -13.64
CA LYS A 238 3.97 15.88 -12.95
C LYS A 238 4.39 14.47 -12.50
N TYR A 239 5.62 14.06 -12.79
CA TYR A 239 6.08 12.74 -12.42
C TYR A 239 5.98 12.53 -10.90
N THR A 240 5.58 11.32 -10.51
CA THR A 240 5.69 10.84 -9.14
C THR A 240 7.12 10.39 -8.85
N VAL A 241 7.43 10.12 -7.60
CA VAL A 241 8.76 9.59 -7.19
C VAL A 241 9.11 8.33 -7.97
N MET A 242 8.19 7.35 -8.04
CA MET A 242 8.46 6.08 -8.71
C MET A 242 8.60 6.23 -10.23
N VAL A 243 7.81 7.12 -10.85
CA VAL A 243 7.96 7.46 -12.28
C VAL A 243 9.31 8.12 -12.52
N LYS A 244 9.73 9.05 -11.65
CA LYS A 244 11.03 9.71 -11.79
C LYS A 244 12.20 8.74 -11.64
N ILE A 245 12.13 7.81 -10.71
CA ILE A 245 13.15 6.76 -10.55
C ILE A 245 13.23 5.88 -11.79
N TYR A 246 12.08 5.47 -12.33
CA TYR A 246 12.03 4.70 -13.58
C TYR A 246 12.63 5.48 -14.75
N ASP A 247 12.31 6.76 -14.88
CA ASP A 247 12.88 7.67 -15.88
C ASP A 247 14.41 7.81 -15.74
N LEU A 248 14.93 7.96 -14.51
CA LEU A 248 16.37 8.01 -14.24
C LEU A 248 17.08 6.70 -14.60
N ALA A 249 16.41 5.57 -14.47
CA ALA A 249 16.98 4.26 -14.78
C ALA A 249 16.97 3.95 -16.27
N ASN A 250 15.90 4.33 -17.00
CA ASN A 250 15.60 3.89 -18.35
C ASN A 250 15.44 5.05 -19.36
N GLY A 251 15.51 6.30 -18.91
CA GLY A 251 15.36 7.48 -19.76
C GLY A 251 16.57 7.71 -20.69
N ASN A 252 16.37 8.58 -21.68
CA ASN A 252 17.39 8.89 -22.70
C ASN A 252 18.60 9.65 -22.15
N THR A 253 18.51 10.25 -20.97
CA THR A 253 19.60 10.96 -20.32
C THR A 253 20.34 10.03 -19.36
N PRO A 254 21.60 9.68 -19.63
CA PRO A 254 22.35 8.82 -18.73
C PRO A 254 22.70 9.57 -17.44
N PHE A 255 22.14 9.13 -16.32
CA PHE A 255 22.55 9.59 -15.01
C PHE A 255 23.60 8.66 -14.40
N PRO A 256 24.56 9.18 -13.63
CA PRO A 256 25.51 8.37 -12.86
C PRO A 256 24.81 7.36 -11.95
N TYR A 257 25.43 6.20 -11.76
CA TYR A 257 24.85 5.10 -10.96
C TYR A 257 24.60 5.49 -9.50
N ASP A 258 25.46 6.31 -8.90
CA ASP A 258 25.29 6.82 -7.54
C ASP A 258 24.01 7.66 -7.38
N ILE A 259 23.69 8.50 -8.37
CA ILE A 259 22.43 9.27 -8.39
C ILE A 259 21.20 8.34 -8.48
N ARG A 260 21.30 7.28 -9.30
CA ARG A 260 20.20 6.28 -9.41
C ARG A 260 20.01 5.54 -8.09
N LEU A 261 21.09 5.12 -7.43
CA LEU A 261 21.02 4.45 -6.12
C LEU A 261 20.48 5.36 -5.02
N LEU A 262 20.88 6.64 -4.98
CA LEU A 262 20.31 7.63 -4.06
C LEU A 262 18.82 7.84 -4.29
N SER A 263 18.38 7.83 -5.54
CA SER A 263 16.95 7.95 -5.87
C SER A 263 16.15 6.76 -5.34
N LEU A 264 16.71 5.54 -5.39
CA LEU A 264 16.09 4.36 -4.77
C LEU A 264 16.03 4.48 -3.25
N LEU A 265 17.07 5.04 -2.62
CA LEU A 265 17.07 5.30 -1.17
C LEU A 265 15.92 6.23 -0.79
N TYR A 266 15.67 7.31 -1.55
CA TYR A 266 14.53 8.19 -1.32
C TYR A 266 13.21 7.44 -1.44
N ALA A 267 13.05 6.51 -2.38
CA ALA A 267 11.81 5.74 -2.54
C ALA A 267 11.51 4.82 -1.36
N ILE A 268 12.52 4.34 -0.65
CA ILE A 268 12.37 3.41 0.49
C ILE A 268 11.84 4.13 1.74
N VAL A 269 12.18 5.41 1.92
CA VAL A 269 11.88 6.16 3.16
C VAL A 269 10.38 6.23 3.48
N PRO A 270 9.46 6.65 2.56
CA PRO A 270 8.05 6.77 2.91
C PRO A 270 7.36 5.44 3.27
N PRO A 271 7.54 4.33 2.53
CA PRO A 271 6.99 3.03 2.95
C PRO A 271 7.53 2.57 4.30
N ALA A 272 8.80 2.81 4.60
CA ALA A 272 9.39 2.48 5.90
C ALA A 272 8.75 3.30 7.04
N ILE A 273 8.56 4.60 6.84
CA ILE A 273 7.86 5.48 7.77
C ILE A 273 6.42 5.01 7.97
N LEU A 274 5.70 4.76 6.88
CA LEU A 274 4.32 4.26 6.93
C LEU A 274 4.24 2.95 7.71
N PHE A 275 5.15 2.01 7.47
CA PHE A 275 5.18 0.75 8.19
C PHE A 275 5.33 0.96 9.70
N VAL A 276 6.26 1.81 10.14
CA VAL A 276 6.48 2.10 11.57
C VAL A 276 5.21 2.66 12.23
N PHE A 277 4.51 3.58 11.57
CA PHE A 277 3.29 4.18 12.12
C PHE A 277 2.07 3.27 12.06
N PHE A 278 1.93 2.47 11.00
CA PHE A 278 0.72 1.69 10.74
C PHE A 278 0.85 0.19 11.03
N GLN A 279 2.03 -0.33 11.44
CA GLN A 279 2.25 -1.76 11.74
C GLN A 279 1.21 -2.34 12.71
N LYS A 280 0.77 -1.56 13.71
CA LYS A 280 -0.26 -1.97 14.66
C LYS A 280 -1.61 -2.26 13.99
N TYR A 281 -2.00 -1.45 13.03
CA TYR A 281 -3.26 -1.63 12.30
C TYR A 281 -3.15 -2.75 11.27
N ILE A 282 -2.00 -2.93 10.65
CA ILE A 282 -1.72 -4.02 9.70
C ILE A 282 -1.85 -5.36 10.41
N THR A 283 -1.22 -5.53 11.59
CA THR A 283 -1.26 -6.78 12.36
C THR A 283 -2.64 -7.07 12.93
N GLN A 284 -3.39 -6.06 13.37
CA GLN A 284 -4.76 -6.23 13.87
C GLN A 284 -5.77 -6.53 12.76
N GLY A 285 -5.62 -5.92 11.58
CA GLY A 285 -6.50 -6.15 10.43
C GLY A 285 -6.43 -7.58 9.90
N ILE A 286 -5.26 -8.17 9.87
CA ILE A 286 -5.05 -9.57 9.44
C ILE A 286 -5.70 -10.56 10.45
N SER A 287 -5.68 -10.24 11.73
CA SER A 287 -6.27 -11.12 12.76
C SER A 287 -7.81 -11.15 12.72
N LEU A 288 -8.46 -10.07 12.25
CA LEU A 288 -9.93 -10.01 12.12
C LEU A 288 -10.46 -10.84 10.93
N THR A 289 -9.64 -11.10 9.93
CA THR A 289 -10.01 -11.93 8.76
C THR A 289 -9.72 -13.42 8.97
N GLY A 290 -8.93 -13.77 9.98
CA GLY A 290 -8.42 -15.14 10.20
C GLY A 290 -9.15 -15.96 11.28
N ILE A 291 -10.07 -15.41 12.07
CA ILE A 291 -10.74 -16.13 13.15
C ILE A 291 -12.26 -16.10 12.98
N LYS A 292 -12.77 -16.97 12.12
CA LYS A 292 -14.07 -17.64 12.27
C LYS A 292 -13.82 -19.10 11.92
N GLY A 293 -13.34 -19.82 12.89
CA GLY A 293 -13.30 -21.26 12.98
C GLY A 293 -13.73 -21.61 14.38
#